data_708d59d2ddd16ad2f1b4e1e9a7823156
#
_entry.id   708d59d2ddd16ad2f1b4e1e9a7823156
#
_cell.length_a   1.000
_cell.length_b   1.000
_cell.length_c   1.000
_cell.angle_alpha   90.00
_cell.angle_beta   90.00
_cell.angle_gamma   90.00
#
_symmetry.space_group_name_H-M   'P 1'
#
loop_
_entity.id
_entity.type
_entity.pdbx_description
1 polymer ?
#
loop_
_entity_poly.entity_id
_entity_poly.type
_entity_poly.pdbx_seq_one_letter_code
_entity_poly.pdbx_strand_id
1 'polypeptide(L)'
;MPLIKLTPDQHLSLRNALLAAFPNSRRLSELLLSIGQNYDMLEVPSYNLMANVRVLIKAAESEDWLLRLVLKARDTVPLDPAFQQLSNELAVLAPASTISDFEVCRLTGSYVLIDRAVLRESVEILSQPLGKRILVVTGGDRTGKSHSMQLISYLYLRRSQFKLVPIDLEAYQRLLGPDQLIEPIHIARGLVGKLPYKVEIPAAPDDAQWPSWVLEFCEAFEGGALDDPEWRWIVIDAFNKVPVKQQTFDLVKELARRISTNLPRYRLVLLGYRESLDRAVHPTLAIEDIGPIGKRQLAEFFAVAFDQYGIPTEPRRLAAAVRRVLKGLDPQDADYLATVGQRASDELEQAAIEAGGR
;
A
#
# COMPACT_ATOMS: atom_id res chain seq x y z
N MET A 1 -15.12 4.03 14.09
CA MET A 1 -14.51 5.33 14.43
C MET A 1 -15.49 6.44 14.08
N PRO A 2 -15.57 7.53 14.84
CA PRO A 2 -16.38 8.66 14.40
C PRO A 2 -15.82 9.16 13.06
N LEU A 3 -16.68 9.30 12.06
CA LEU A 3 -16.32 9.85 10.77
C LEU A 3 -15.86 11.29 10.95
N ILE A 4 -14.72 11.65 10.34
CA ILE A 4 -14.27 13.04 10.31
C ILE A 4 -15.26 13.83 9.46
N LYS A 5 -15.93 14.81 10.07
CA LYS A 5 -16.82 15.73 9.38
C LYS A 5 -16.19 17.12 9.33
N LEU A 6 -16.18 17.72 8.17
CA LEU A 6 -15.70 19.08 7.98
C LEU A 6 -16.70 20.10 8.54
N THR A 7 -16.20 21.17 9.10
CA THR A 7 -16.99 22.37 9.34
C THR A 7 -17.35 23.02 7.99
N PRO A 8 -18.37 23.90 7.95
CA PRO A 8 -18.72 24.60 6.71
C PRO A 8 -17.55 25.37 6.08
N ASP A 9 -16.67 25.98 6.91
CA ASP A 9 -15.49 26.71 6.43
C ASP A 9 -14.43 25.77 5.86
N GLN A 10 -14.19 24.64 6.51
CA GLN A 10 -13.29 23.62 6.00
C GLN A 10 -13.80 23.00 4.70
N HIS A 11 -15.12 22.76 4.58
CA HIS A 11 -15.77 22.34 3.33
C HIS A 11 -15.51 23.34 2.19
N LEU A 12 -15.68 24.62 2.49
CA LEU A 12 -15.47 25.69 1.51
C LEU A 12 -13.99 25.77 1.10
N SER A 13 -13.07 25.71 2.08
CA SER A 13 -11.62 25.73 1.87
C SER A 13 -11.17 24.54 1.00
N LEU A 14 -11.54 23.31 1.38
CA LEU A 14 -11.19 22.10 0.63
C LEU A 14 -11.73 22.12 -0.78
N ARG A 15 -12.99 22.53 -0.97
CA ARG A 15 -13.60 22.65 -2.29
C ARG A 15 -12.83 23.61 -3.18
N ASN A 16 -12.51 24.79 -2.67
CA ASN A 16 -11.82 25.83 -3.44
C ASN A 16 -10.39 25.39 -3.79
N ALA A 17 -9.67 24.76 -2.85
CA ALA A 17 -8.34 24.22 -3.07
C ALA A 17 -8.36 23.11 -4.12
N LEU A 18 -9.31 22.18 -4.06
CA LEU A 18 -9.44 21.11 -5.06
C LEU A 18 -9.75 21.66 -6.45
N LEU A 19 -10.64 22.64 -6.58
CA LEU A 19 -10.96 23.27 -7.86
C LEU A 19 -9.77 24.03 -8.46
N ALA A 20 -8.97 24.69 -7.63
CA ALA A 20 -7.78 25.41 -8.06
C ALA A 20 -6.65 24.45 -8.50
N ALA A 21 -6.40 23.43 -7.71
CA ALA A 21 -5.30 22.47 -7.94
C ALA A 21 -5.61 21.45 -9.04
N PHE A 22 -6.88 21.05 -9.17
CA PHE A 22 -7.35 20.02 -10.11
C PHE A 22 -8.46 20.57 -11.01
N PRO A 23 -8.13 21.45 -11.98
CA PRO A 23 -9.09 22.25 -12.75
C PRO A 23 -9.89 21.45 -13.79
N ASN A 24 -9.71 20.15 -13.88
CA ASN A 24 -10.46 19.27 -14.77
C ASN A 24 -10.68 17.88 -14.19
N SER A 25 -11.70 17.19 -14.70
CA SER A 25 -12.10 15.86 -14.23
C SER A 25 -10.98 14.82 -14.35
N ARG A 26 -10.11 14.93 -15.37
CA ARG A 26 -9.00 14.00 -15.57
C ARG A 26 -7.99 14.06 -14.41
N ARG A 27 -7.53 15.27 -14.03
CA ARG A 27 -6.59 15.43 -12.90
C ARG A 27 -7.23 15.02 -11.57
N LEU A 28 -8.53 15.26 -11.42
CA LEU A 28 -9.25 14.82 -10.23
C LEU A 28 -9.38 13.29 -10.18
N SER A 29 -9.64 12.66 -11.33
CA SER A 29 -9.63 11.19 -11.46
C SER A 29 -8.25 10.58 -11.17
N GLU A 30 -7.17 11.19 -11.67
CA GLU A 30 -5.80 10.76 -11.37
C GLU A 30 -5.48 10.86 -9.86
N LEU A 31 -5.94 11.93 -9.20
CA LEU A 31 -5.83 12.06 -7.73
C LEU A 31 -6.58 10.93 -7.02
N LEU A 32 -7.84 10.66 -7.39
CA LEU A 32 -8.66 9.63 -6.77
C LEU A 32 -8.09 8.22 -6.99
N LEU A 33 -7.67 7.90 -8.20
CA LEU A 33 -7.01 6.63 -8.50
C LEU A 33 -5.76 6.44 -7.64
N SER A 34 -5.02 7.51 -7.37
CA SER A 34 -3.82 7.45 -6.54
C SER A 34 -4.09 7.12 -5.06
N ILE A 35 -5.34 7.28 -4.61
CA ILE A 35 -5.80 6.93 -3.25
C ILE A 35 -6.71 5.68 -3.25
N GLY A 36 -6.75 4.94 -4.36
CA GLY A 36 -7.54 3.73 -4.49
C GLY A 36 -9.05 3.97 -4.67
N GLN A 37 -9.46 5.18 -5.06
CA GLN A 37 -10.83 5.53 -5.34
C GLN A 37 -11.06 5.65 -6.86
N ASN A 38 -12.26 5.29 -7.32
CA ASN A 38 -12.63 5.39 -8.73
C ASN A 38 -13.63 6.53 -8.93
N TYR A 39 -13.24 7.52 -9.73
CA TYR A 39 -14.08 8.68 -10.05
C TYR A 39 -15.40 8.28 -10.73
N ASP A 40 -15.38 7.26 -11.60
CA ASP A 40 -16.54 6.81 -12.35
C ASP A 40 -17.59 6.09 -11.48
N MET A 41 -17.19 5.63 -10.28
CA MET A 41 -18.09 5.01 -9.30
C MET A 41 -18.83 6.04 -8.43
N LEU A 42 -18.35 7.29 -8.44
CA LEU A 42 -19.06 8.39 -7.81
C LEU A 42 -20.13 8.84 -8.80
N GLU A 43 -21.42 8.63 -8.55
CA GLU A 43 -22.55 9.10 -9.38
C GLU A 43 -22.49 10.62 -9.58
N VAL A 44 -21.59 11.07 -10.45
CA VAL A 44 -21.23 12.48 -10.60
C VAL A 44 -21.95 13.05 -11.81
N PRO A 45 -22.70 14.17 -11.70
CA PRO A 45 -23.28 14.84 -12.84
C PRO A 45 -22.18 15.30 -13.80
N SER A 46 -22.16 14.80 -15.03
CA SER A 46 -21.04 14.77 -15.97
C SER A 46 -20.48 16.12 -16.47
N TYR A 47 -21.06 17.26 -16.13
CA TYR A 47 -20.72 18.54 -16.78
C TYR A 47 -20.31 19.69 -15.83
N ASN A 48 -20.35 19.50 -14.50
CA ASN A 48 -20.05 20.57 -13.56
C ASN A 48 -18.99 20.13 -12.54
N LEU A 49 -17.74 20.51 -12.76
CA LEU A 49 -16.61 20.18 -11.88
C LEU A 49 -16.87 20.58 -10.41
N MET A 50 -17.55 21.71 -10.18
CA MET A 50 -17.88 22.15 -8.82
C MET A 50 -18.88 21.20 -8.14
N ALA A 51 -19.89 20.72 -8.88
CA ALA A 51 -20.83 19.73 -8.37
C ALA A 51 -20.11 18.41 -8.06
N ASN A 52 -19.20 18.01 -8.95
CA ASN A 52 -18.38 16.80 -8.83
C ASN A 52 -17.52 16.85 -7.56
N VAL A 53 -16.82 17.95 -7.31
CA VAL A 53 -16.01 18.12 -6.10
C VAL A 53 -16.86 18.06 -4.83
N ARG A 54 -18.09 18.58 -4.85
CA ARG A 54 -19.01 18.48 -3.69
C ARG A 54 -19.44 17.05 -3.41
N VAL A 55 -19.79 16.28 -4.45
CA VAL A 55 -20.13 14.85 -4.31
C VAL A 55 -18.93 14.09 -3.78
N LEU A 56 -17.74 14.35 -4.32
CA LEU A 56 -16.48 13.74 -3.91
C LEU A 56 -16.18 14.00 -2.43
N ILE A 57 -16.29 15.24 -1.96
CA ILE A 57 -16.06 15.56 -0.54
C ILE A 57 -17.06 14.83 0.36
N LYS A 58 -18.35 14.79 -0.03
CA LYS A 58 -19.38 14.06 0.71
C LYS A 58 -19.09 12.55 0.78
N ALA A 59 -18.70 11.95 -0.34
CA ALA A 59 -18.29 10.55 -0.37
C ALA A 59 -17.07 10.32 0.54
N ALA A 60 -16.07 11.20 0.48
CA ALA A 60 -14.88 11.13 1.31
C ALA A 60 -15.19 11.18 2.81
N GLU A 61 -16.19 11.99 3.21
CA GLU A 61 -16.65 12.05 4.61
C GLU A 61 -17.45 10.82 5.02
N SER A 62 -18.29 10.28 4.14
CA SER A 62 -19.17 9.15 4.45
C SER A 62 -18.44 7.80 4.45
N GLU A 63 -17.37 7.67 3.68
CA GLU A 63 -16.60 6.45 3.45
C GLU A 63 -15.22 6.46 4.11
N ASP A 64 -14.96 7.43 5.02
CA ASP A 64 -13.73 7.54 5.83
C ASP A 64 -12.42 7.66 5.03
N TRP A 65 -12.44 8.32 3.86
CA TRP A 65 -11.22 8.58 3.09
C TRP A 65 -10.89 10.07 2.92
N LEU A 66 -11.59 10.94 3.68
CA LEU A 66 -11.40 12.40 3.62
C LEU A 66 -9.94 12.82 3.94
N LEU A 67 -9.38 12.27 5.02
CA LEU A 67 -8.00 12.59 5.40
C LEU A 67 -7.01 12.16 4.30
N ARG A 68 -7.24 11.01 3.67
CA ARG A 68 -6.41 10.55 2.52
C ARG A 68 -6.48 11.49 1.34
N LEU A 69 -7.69 11.94 1.01
CA LEU A 69 -7.89 12.90 -0.06
C LEU A 69 -7.05 14.17 0.19
N VAL A 70 -7.15 14.74 1.39
CA VAL A 70 -6.44 15.97 1.76
C VAL A 70 -4.93 15.77 1.77
N LEU A 71 -4.44 14.67 2.38
CA LEU A 71 -3.01 14.36 2.41
C LEU A 71 -2.44 14.16 1.00
N LYS A 72 -3.14 13.42 0.15
CA LYS A 72 -2.68 13.19 -1.23
C LYS A 72 -2.74 14.46 -2.09
N ALA A 73 -3.77 15.27 -1.93
CA ALA A 73 -3.85 16.56 -2.60
C ALA A 73 -2.67 17.47 -2.17
N ARG A 74 -2.37 17.54 -0.87
CA ARG A 74 -1.20 18.25 -0.33
C ARG A 74 0.11 17.75 -0.95
N ASP A 75 0.31 16.43 -1.03
CA ASP A 75 1.53 15.84 -1.59
C ASP A 75 1.65 16.08 -3.10
N THR A 76 0.52 16.25 -3.79
CA THR A 76 0.49 16.57 -5.23
C THR A 76 0.74 18.06 -5.49
N VAL A 77 0.29 18.93 -4.57
CA VAL A 77 0.45 20.39 -4.65
C VAL A 77 1.01 20.92 -3.32
N PRO A 78 2.30 20.65 -3.03
CA PRO A 78 2.86 20.85 -1.69
C PRO A 78 2.96 22.33 -1.26
N LEU A 79 2.84 23.28 -2.17
CA LEU A 79 2.89 24.72 -1.86
C LEU A 79 1.50 25.34 -1.65
N ASP A 80 0.41 24.58 -1.74
CA ASP A 80 -0.93 25.11 -1.50
C ASP A 80 -1.20 25.21 0.01
N PRO A 81 -1.39 26.43 0.56
CA PRO A 81 -1.56 26.66 1.99
C PRO A 81 -2.85 26.03 2.55
N ALA A 82 -3.90 25.89 1.73
CA ALA A 82 -5.18 25.34 2.18
C ALA A 82 -5.06 23.84 2.47
N PHE A 83 -4.34 23.08 1.62
CA PHE A 83 -4.09 21.66 1.90
C PHE A 83 -3.15 21.46 3.09
N GLN A 84 -2.16 22.34 3.29
CA GLN A 84 -1.29 22.29 4.46
C GLN A 84 -2.09 22.52 5.74
N GLN A 85 -2.89 23.57 5.78
CA GLN A 85 -3.72 23.89 6.94
C GLN A 85 -4.74 22.78 7.23
N LEU A 86 -5.52 22.35 6.23
CA LEU A 86 -6.53 21.31 6.38
C LEU A 86 -5.92 19.98 6.83
N SER A 87 -4.75 19.60 6.30
CA SER A 87 -4.09 18.37 6.72
C SER A 87 -3.70 18.40 8.19
N ASN A 88 -3.24 19.53 8.70
CA ASN A 88 -2.89 19.71 10.12
C ASN A 88 -4.14 19.70 11.01
N GLU A 89 -5.19 20.42 10.62
CA GLU A 89 -6.46 20.47 11.36
C GLU A 89 -7.12 19.08 11.44
N LEU A 90 -7.20 18.37 10.31
CA LEU A 90 -7.82 17.04 10.26
C LEU A 90 -6.97 15.97 10.98
N ALA A 91 -5.66 16.11 11.00
CA ALA A 91 -4.79 15.23 11.79
C ALA A 91 -5.05 15.35 13.29
N VAL A 92 -5.41 16.56 13.76
CA VAL A 92 -5.78 16.80 15.17
C VAL A 92 -7.19 16.26 15.49
N LEU A 93 -8.10 16.31 14.52
CA LEU A 93 -9.48 15.79 14.65
C LEU A 93 -9.56 14.27 14.48
N ALA A 94 -8.60 13.68 13.80
CA ALA A 94 -8.45 12.23 13.79
C ALA A 94 -8.25 11.80 15.26
N PRO A 95 -9.17 11.02 15.86
CA PRO A 95 -8.99 10.59 17.23
C PRO A 95 -7.59 9.99 17.32
N ALA A 96 -6.82 10.44 18.32
CA ALA A 96 -5.55 9.82 18.64
C ALA A 96 -5.87 8.36 18.94
N SER A 97 -5.77 7.52 17.93
CA SER A 97 -5.95 6.09 18.07
C SER A 97 -4.85 5.68 19.05
N THR A 98 -5.23 5.16 20.20
CA THR A 98 -4.31 4.51 21.14
C THR A 98 -3.66 3.29 20.49
N ILE A 99 -4.18 2.89 19.33
CA ILE A 99 -3.73 1.74 18.52
C ILE A 99 -2.66 2.23 17.57
N SER A 100 -1.50 1.57 17.60
CA SER A 100 -0.42 1.81 16.65
C SER A 100 -0.90 1.65 15.21
N ASP A 101 -0.45 2.52 14.29
CA ASP A 101 -0.74 2.38 12.87
C ASP A 101 -0.36 1.00 12.31
N PHE A 102 0.59 0.32 12.93
CA PHE A 102 0.99 -1.04 12.56
C PHE A 102 -0.02 -2.11 13.04
N GLU A 103 -0.82 -1.83 14.04
CA GLU A 103 -1.75 -2.80 14.66
C GLU A 103 -3.18 -2.70 14.14
N VAL A 104 -3.48 -1.69 13.31
CA VAL A 104 -4.83 -1.47 12.78
C VAL A 104 -5.33 -2.67 11.99
N CYS A 105 -6.47 -3.23 12.36
CA CYS A 105 -7.09 -4.37 11.69
C CYS A 105 -7.84 -4.00 10.40
N ARG A 106 -8.45 -2.82 10.35
CA ARG A 106 -9.15 -2.29 9.18
C ARG A 106 -8.32 -1.19 8.54
N LEU A 107 -7.89 -1.42 7.32
CA LEU A 107 -7.23 -0.43 6.49
C LEU A 107 -8.27 0.45 5.80
N THR A 108 -7.80 1.43 5.07
CA THR A 108 -8.66 2.32 4.30
C THR A 108 -9.43 1.55 3.19
N GLY A 109 -10.68 1.95 2.94
CA GLY A 109 -11.50 1.36 1.88
C GLY A 109 -12.07 -0.02 2.21
N SER A 110 -12.44 -0.26 3.47
CA SER A 110 -13.02 -1.54 3.94
C SER A 110 -12.08 -2.76 3.88
N TYR A 111 -10.81 -2.57 3.52
CA TYR A 111 -9.83 -3.65 3.55
C TYR A 111 -9.52 -4.04 4.99
N VAL A 112 -9.62 -5.34 5.28
CA VAL A 112 -9.20 -5.91 6.55
C VAL A 112 -7.89 -6.67 6.37
N LEU A 113 -7.01 -6.59 7.38
CA LEU A 113 -5.71 -7.23 7.36
C LEU A 113 -5.72 -8.43 8.31
N ILE A 114 -6.00 -9.61 7.77
CA ILE A 114 -6.11 -10.88 8.49
C ILE A 114 -4.75 -11.58 8.45
N ASP A 115 -4.33 -12.16 9.58
CA ASP A 115 -3.10 -12.98 9.71
C ASP A 115 -1.83 -12.28 9.17
N ARG A 116 -1.53 -11.12 9.72
CA ARG A 116 -0.38 -10.30 9.30
C ARG A 116 0.46 -9.79 10.48
N ALA A 117 0.50 -10.53 11.58
CA ALA A 117 1.28 -10.15 12.76
C ALA A 117 2.78 -10.02 12.43
N VAL A 118 3.35 -11.01 11.72
CA VAL A 118 4.77 -11.00 11.30
C VAL A 118 5.03 -9.87 10.29
N LEU A 119 4.12 -9.62 9.35
CA LEU A 119 4.24 -8.50 8.42
C LEU A 119 4.28 -7.17 9.17
N ARG A 120 3.38 -6.99 10.13
CA ARG A 120 3.28 -5.75 10.94
C ARG A 120 4.57 -5.48 11.68
N GLU A 121 5.09 -6.49 12.37
CA GLU A 121 6.38 -6.43 13.06
C GLU A 121 7.53 -6.15 12.09
N SER A 122 7.58 -6.86 10.96
CA SER A 122 8.62 -6.67 9.94
C SER A 122 8.58 -5.26 9.36
N VAL A 123 7.40 -4.72 9.05
CA VAL A 123 7.22 -3.38 8.51
C VAL A 123 7.54 -2.30 9.56
N GLU A 124 7.21 -2.54 10.83
CA GLU A 124 7.60 -1.67 11.94
C GLU A 124 9.12 -1.61 12.09
N ILE A 125 9.81 -2.77 12.06
CA ILE A 125 11.27 -2.84 12.11
C ILE A 125 11.89 -2.16 10.88
N LEU A 126 11.31 -2.32 9.67
CA LEU A 126 11.77 -1.61 8.47
C LEU A 126 11.66 -0.09 8.61
N SER A 127 10.71 0.41 9.38
CA SER A 127 10.50 1.85 9.59
C SER A 127 11.53 2.48 10.53
N GLN A 128 12.34 1.67 11.22
CA GLN A 128 13.37 2.15 12.13
C GLN A 128 14.69 2.42 11.40
N PRO A 129 15.47 3.45 11.81
CA PRO A 129 16.74 3.81 11.16
C PRO A 129 17.76 2.67 11.12
N LEU A 130 17.90 1.92 12.21
CA LEU A 130 18.83 0.81 12.38
C LEU A 130 18.16 -0.56 12.20
N GLY A 131 16.93 -0.59 11.72
CA GLY A 131 16.15 -1.80 11.51
C GLY A 131 16.56 -2.59 10.27
N LYS A 132 15.77 -3.59 9.94
CA LYS A 132 15.88 -4.33 8.69
C LYS A 132 15.67 -3.38 7.50
N ARG A 133 16.29 -3.72 6.36
CA ARG A 133 16.20 -2.91 5.13
C ARG A 133 15.49 -3.62 3.99
N ILE A 134 15.41 -4.94 4.10
CA ILE A 134 14.82 -5.78 3.06
C ILE A 134 13.77 -6.67 3.69
N LEU A 135 12.59 -6.72 3.06
CA LEU A 135 11.51 -7.62 3.40
C LEU A 135 11.14 -8.45 2.17
N VAL A 136 11.17 -9.76 2.32
CA VAL A 136 10.66 -10.70 1.33
C VAL A 136 9.39 -11.33 1.86
N VAL A 137 8.29 -11.18 1.11
CA VAL A 137 7.00 -11.80 1.43
C VAL A 137 6.76 -12.94 0.45
N THR A 138 6.81 -14.16 0.97
CA THR A 138 6.56 -15.39 0.22
C THR A 138 5.19 -15.97 0.56
N GLY A 139 4.87 -17.11 -0.02
CA GLY A 139 3.63 -17.85 0.24
C GLY A 139 3.10 -18.52 -1.00
N GLY A 140 2.16 -19.43 -0.81
CA GLY A 140 1.44 -20.11 -1.88
C GLY A 140 0.68 -19.15 -2.79
N ASP A 141 0.13 -19.67 -3.87
CA ASP A 141 -0.73 -18.88 -4.72
C ASP A 141 -2.02 -18.52 -3.94
N ARG A 142 -2.53 -17.32 -4.20
CA ARG A 142 -3.75 -16.80 -3.55
C ARG A 142 -3.67 -16.72 -2.01
N THR A 143 -2.50 -16.56 -1.40
CA THR A 143 -2.36 -16.34 0.04
C THR A 143 -2.50 -14.87 0.46
N GLY A 144 -2.73 -13.97 -0.48
CA GLY A 144 -2.95 -12.55 -0.18
C GLY A 144 -1.67 -11.73 -0.04
N LYS A 145 -0.57 -12.11 -0.69
CA LYS A 145 0.69 -11.34 -0.70
C LYS A 145 0.49 -9.87 -1.10
N SER A 146 -0.34 -9.59 -2.09
CA SER A 146 -0.66 -8.22 -2.52
C SER A 146 -1.40 -7.39 -1.43
N HIS A 147 -2.00 -8.04 -0.41
CA HIS A 147 -2.55 -7.31 0.75
C HIS A 147 -1.43 -6.68 1.60
N SER A 148 -0.19 -7.19 1.52
CA SER A 148 0.97 -6.54 2.15
C SER A 148 1.20 -5.15 1.57
N MET A 149 0.96 -4.96 0.26
CA MET A 149 1.00 -3.65 -0.38
C MET A 149 -0.05 -2.69 0.20
N GLN A 150 -1.23 -3.19 0.57
CA GLN A 150 -2.29 -2.35 1.17
C GLN A 150 -1.86 -1.80 2.54
N LEU A 151 -1.19 -2.62 3.38
CA LEU A 151 -0.64 -2.14 4.66
C LEU A 151 0.43 -1.06 4.42
N ILE A 152 1.38 -1.32 3.51
CA ILE A 152 2.46 -0.37 3.20
C ILE A 152 1.88 0.94 2.65
N SER A 153 0.90 0.86 1.77
CA SER A 153 0.20 2.04 1.24
C SER A 153 -0.56 2.80 2.32
N TYR A 154 -1.22 2.08 3.24
CA TYR A 154 -1.87 2.67 4.40
C TYR A 154 -0.88 3.45 5.27
N LEU A 155 0.26 2.84 5.59
CA LEU A 155 1.31 3.50 6.39
C LEU A 155 1.91 4.70 5.67
N TYR A 156 2.13 4.61 4.35
CA TYR A 156 2.59 5.74 3.54
C TYR A 156 1.63 6.94 3.62
N LEU A 157 0.32 6.68 3.61
CA LEU A 157 -0.69 7.74 3.70
C LEU A 157 -0.79 8.35 5.12
N ARG A 158 -0.47 7.59 6.15
CA ARG A 158 -0.55 8.02 7.56
C ARG A 158 0.75 8.64 8.06
N ARG A 159 1.88 8.21 7.52
CA ARG A 159 3.22 8.59 7.98
C ARG A 159 3.96 9.30 6.85
N SER A 160 4.27 10.57 7.04
CA SER A 160 5.08 11.34 6.08
C SER A 160 6.58 10.95 6.08
N GLN A 161 6.94 9.91 6.82
CA GLN A 161 8.34 9.55 7.10
C GLN A 161 9.08 8.93 5.92
N PHE A 162 8.37 8.44 4.90
CA PHE A 162 8.98 7.81 3.73
C PHE A 162 8.19 8.08 2.45
N LYS A 163 8.88 7.94 1.31
CA LYS A 163 8.28 8.01 -0.03
C LYS A 163 8.15 6.60 -0.58
N LEU A 164 6.98 6.27 -1.10
CA LEU A 164 6.69 4.96 -1.68
C LEU A 164 7.04 4.95 -3.16
N VAL A 165 7.80 3.93 -3.60
CA VAL A 165 8.19 3.68 -4.99
C VAL A 165 7.64 2.29 -5.39
N PRO A 166 6.34 2.20 -5.74
CA PRO A 166 5.72 0.93 -6.09
C PRO A 166 6.05 0.53 -7.52
N ILE A 167 6.37 -0.75 -7.74
CA ILE A 167 6.60 -1.37 -9.05
C ILE A 167 5.67 -2.58 -9.12
N ASP A 168 4.66 -2.50 -9.97
CA ASP A 168 3.71 -3.59 -10.21
C ASP A 168 4.10 -4.32 -11.51
N LEU A 169 4.61 -5.53 -11.37
CA LEU A 169 5.04 -6.34 -12.51
C LEU A 169 3.86 -6.84 -13.36
N GLU A 170 2.67 -7.03 -12.77
CA GLU A 170 1.47 -7.35 -13.55
C GLU A 170 1.05 -6.19 -14.46
N ALA A 171 1.22 -4.95 -13.99
CA ALA A 171 0.94 -3.78 -14.82
C ALA A 171 1.89 -3.72 -16.04
N TYR A 172 3.18 -4.02 -15.83
CA TYR A 172 4.13 -4.13 -16.96
C TYR A 172 3.76 -5.26 -17.90
N GLN A 173 3.42 -6.45 -17.36
CA GLN A 173 3.03 -7.58 -18.17
C GLN A 173 1.82 -7.28 -19.08
N ARG A 174 0.82 -6.57 -18.54
CA ARG A 174 -0.34 -6.14 -19.34
C ARG A 174 0.04 -5.19 -20.48
N LEU A 175 1.04 -4.35 -20.32
CA LEU A 175 1.53 -3.44 -21.35
C LEU A 175 2.38 -4.14 -22.41
N LEU A 176 3.17 -5.14 -22.00
CA LEU A 176 4.07 -5.89 -22.87
C LEU A 176 3.33 -6.98 -23.67
N GLY A 177 2.30 -7.57 -23.09
CA GLY A 177 1.59 -8.73 -23.62
C GLY A 177 1.91 -10.03 -22.84
N PRO A 178 1.05 -11.05 -22.92
CA PRO A 178 1.09 -12.23 -22.03
C PRO A 178 2.36 -13.07 -22.18
N ASP A 179 2.96 -13.11 -23.37
CA ASP A 179 4.12 -13.96 -23.70
C ASP A 179 5.47 -13.27 -23.48
N GLN A 180 5.47 -11.99 -23.14
CA GLN A 180 6.70 -11.23 -22.92
C GLN A 180 7.23 -11.43 -21.49
N LEU A 181 8.55 -11.63 -21.37
CA LEU A 181 9.20 -11.73 -20.05
C LEU A 181 9.49 -10.35 -19.47
N ILE A 182 9.35 -10.22 -18.16
CA ILE A 182 9.81 -9.05 -17.46
C ILE A 182 11.34 -9.04 -17.45
N GLU A 183 11.94 -8.05 -18.08
CA GLU A 183 13.37 -7.83 -18.17
C GLU A 183 13.87 -6.80 -17.14
N PRO A 184 15.18 -6.76 -16.82
CA PRO A 184 15.75 -5.80 -15.87
C PRO A 184 15.40 -4.34 -16.21
N ILE A 185 15.35 -3.99 -17.49
CA ILE A 185 15.08 -2.64 -17.96
C ILE A 185 13.67 -2.16 -17.58
N HIS A 186 12.69 -3.06 -17.41
CA HIS A 186 11.35 -2.69 -17.00
C HIS A 186 11.34 -2.21 -15.54
N ILE A 187 12.05 -2.93 -14.64
CA ILE A 187 12.22 -2.50 -13.25
C ILE A 187 13.01 -1.19 -13.19
N ALA A 188 14.11 -1.09 -13.92
CA ALA A 188 14.93 0.12 -13.97
C ALA A 188 14.12 1.36 -14.39
N ARG A 189 13.32 1.27 -15.45
CA ARG A 189 12.42 2.34 -15.90
C ARG A 189 11.36 2.68 -14.84
N GLY A 190 10.81 1.67 -14.18
CA GLY A 190 9.86 1.85 -13.09
C GLY A 190 10.43 2.58 -11.90
N LEU A 191 11.68 2.29 -11.55
CA LEU A 191 12.42 3.00 -10.51
C LEU A 191 12.67 4.44 -10.90
N VAL A 192 13.38 4.66 -12.04
CA VAL A 192 13.82 5.99 -12.51
C VAL A 192 12.64 6.94 -12.69
N GLY A 193 11.52 6.46 -13.21
CA GLY A 193 10.31 7.27 -13.41
C GLY A 193 9.66 7.80 -12.12
N LYS A 194 10.08 7.29 -10.94
CA LYS A 194 9.50 7.64 -9.63
C LYS A 194 10.50 8.26 -8.66
N LEU A 195 11.75 8.35 -9.05
CA LEU A 195 12.80 8.97 -8.24
C LEU A 195 12.91 10.47 -8.55
N PRO A 196 13.29 11.31 -7.58
CA PRO A 196 13.40 12.76 -7.77
C PRO A 196 14.72 13.16 -8.44
N TYR A 197 15.67 12.24 -8.54
CA TYR A 197 16.98 12.45 -9.13
C TYR A 197 17.10 11.66 -10.44
N LYS A 198 17.99 12.12 -11.30
CA LYS A 198 18.24 11.45 -12.57
C LYS A 198 19.15 10.24 -12.35
N VAL A 199 18.72 9.11 -12.87
CA VAL A 199 19.53 7.90 -13.01
C VAL A 199 19.59 7.59 -14.50
N GLU A 200 20.78 7.45 -15.03
CA GLU A 200 20.94 7.02 -16.41
C GLU A 200 20.68 5.52 -16.51
N ILE A 201 19.78 5.16 -17.42
CA ILE A 201 19.53 3.75 -17.73
C ILE A 201 20.41 3.42 -18.92
N PRO A 202 21.40 2.51 -18.78
CA PRO A 202 22.23 2.10 -19.89
C PRO A 202 21.37 1.53 -21.04
N ALA A 203 21.86 1.62 -22.28
CA ALA A 203 21.18 1.03 -23.42
C ALA A 203 20.94 -0.48 -23.18
N ALA A 204 19.80 -0.98 -23.66
CA ALA A 204 19.49 -2.40 -23.51
C ALA A 204 20.61 -3.23 -24.17
N PRO A 205 21.21 -4.17 -23.43
CA PRO A 205 22.35 -4.93 -23.94
C PRO A 205 21.88 -6.16 -24.73
N ASP A 206 22.83 -6.79 -25.43
CA ASP A 206 22.67 -8.18 -25.87
C ASP A 206 22.69 -9.14 -24.68
N ASP A 207 22.15 -10.34 -24.85
CA ASP A 207 21.95 -11.30 -23.72
C ASP A 207 23.22 -11.58 -22.90
N ALA A 208 24.40 -11.61 -23.49
CA ALA A 208 25.66 -11.84 -22.80
C ALA A 208 26.15 -10.67 -21.93
N GLN A 209 25.63 -9.48 -22.10
CA GLN A 209 26.09 -8.25 -21.45
C GLN A 209 25.21 -7.83 -20.25
N TRP A 210 24.15 -8.57 -19.95
CA TRP A 210 23.26 -8.24 -18.86
C TRP A 210 23.96 -8.11 -17.49
N PRO A 211 24.93 -8.95 -17.11
CA PRO A 211 25.62 -8.79 -15.82
C PRO A 211 26.32 -7.42 -15.69
N SER A 212 27.00 -6.97 -16.73
CA SER A 212 27.66 -5.64 -16.75
C SER A 212 26.62 -4.51 -16.69
N TRP A 213 25.54 -4.64 -17.44
CA TRP A 213 24.42 -3.70 -17.43
C TRP A 213 23.79 -3.54 -16.07
N VAL A 214 23.55 -4.67 -15.35
CA VAL A 214 23.00 -4.66 -13.99
C VAL A 214 23.91 -3.88 -13.04
N LEU A 215 25.21 -4.12 -13.13
CA LEU A 215 26.19 -3.41 -12.28
C LEU A 215 26.20 -1.91 -12.58
N GLU A 216 26.28 -1.53 -13.85
CA GLU A 216 26.31 -0.13 -14.29
C GLU A 216 25.04 0.61 -13.87
N PHE A 217 23.88 0.03 -14.09
CA PHE A 217 22.61 0.61 -13.63
C PHE A 217 22.56 0.78 -12.11
N CYS A 218 22.96 -0.26 -11.35
CA CYS A 218 22.95 -0.20 -9.90
C CYS A 218 23.97 0.80 -9.35
N GLU A 219 25.10 1.03 -10.02
CA GLU A 219 26.05 2.09 -9.68
C GLU A 219 25.48 3.47 -9.89
N ALA A 220 24.85 3.71 -11.05
CA ALA A 220 24.18 4.97 -11.34
C ALA A 220 23.01 5.24 -10.34
N PHE A 221 22.22 4.20 -10.00
CA PHE A 221 21.18 4.30 -9.00
C PHE A 221 21.73 4.65 -7.62
N GLU A 222 22.77 3.94 -7.16
CA GLU A 222 23.43 4.20 -5.88
C GLU A 222 23.97 5.61 -5.80
N GLY A 223 24.67 6.07 -6.83
CA GLY A 223 25.21 7.43 -6.91
C GLY A 223 24.15 8.50 -6.70
N GLY A 224 23.00 8.38 -7.35
CA GLY A 224 21.88 9.30 -7.15
C GLY A 224 21.18 9.15 -5.78
N ALA A 225 21.13 7.92 -5.24
CA ALA A 225 20.46 7.62 -4.01
C ALA A 225 21.23 8.07 -2.75
N LEU A 226 22.56 8.20 -2.81
CA LEU A 226 23.38 8.64 -1.67
C LEU A 226 23.04 10.06 -1.21
N ASP A 227 22.73 10.95 -2.15
CA ASP A 227 22.42 12.36 -1.90
C ASP A 227 20.91 12.59 -1.58
N ASP A 228 20.07 11.55 -1.68
CA ASP A 228 18.64 11.67 -1.40
C ASP A 228 18.38 11.78 0.11
N PRO A 229 17.83 12.91 0.60
CA PRO A 229 17.55 13.09 2.02
C PRO A 229 16.35 12.28 2.51
N GLU A 230 15.51 11.81 1.59
CA GLU A 230 14.23 11.16 1.91
C GLU A 230 14.39 9.66 2.14
N TRP A 231 13.57 9.14 3.04
CA TRP A 231 13.42 7.69 3.16
C TRP A 231 12.56 7.17 2.01
N ARG A 232 13.04 6.11 1.34
CA ARG A 232 12.33 5.51 0.21
C ARG A 232 12.09 4.03 0.42
N TRP A 233 10.86 3.65 0.17
CA TRP A 233 10.44 2.26 0.20
C TRP A 233 10.13 1.82 -1.22
N ILE A 234 11.02 1.02 -1.80
CA ILE A 234 10.83 0.38 -3.10
C ILE A 234 10.05 -0.91 -2.85
N VAL A 235 8.87 -1.02 -3.44
CA VAL A 235 8.03 -2.22 -3.33
C VAL A 235 7.85 -2.81 -4.73
N ILE A 236 8.34 -4.02 -4.93
CA ILE A 236 8.18 -4.74 -6.19
C ILE A 236 7.20 -5.89 -5.96
N ASP A 237 6.04 -5.85 -6.61
CA ASP A 237 4.97 -6.85 -6.45
C ASP A 237 4.83 -7.75 -7.67
N ALA A 238 4.21 -8.89 -7.44
CA ALA A 238 3.76 -9.84 -8.44
C ALA A 238 4.85 -10.73 -9.09
N PHE A 239 6.00 -10.93 -8.43
CA PHE A 239 7.03 -11.86 -8.95
C PHE A 239 6.52 -13.28 -9.22
N ASN A 240 5.53 -13.74 -8.47
CA ASN A 240 4.96 -15.08 -8.63
C ASN A 240 3.82 -15.16 -9.64
N LYS A 241 3.44 -14.04 -10.25
CA LYS A 241 2.29 -13.98 -11.16
C LYS A 241 2.67 -13.75 -12.61
N VAL A 242 3.88 -13.30 -12.86
CA VAL A 242 4.36 -12.94 -14.19
C VAL A 242 5.64 -13.72 -14.55
N PRO A 243 5.87 -14.01 -15.82
CA PRO A 243 7.11 -14.60 -16.25
C PRO A 243 8.24 -13.57 -16.20
N VAL A 244 9.32 -13.90 -15.49
CA VAL A 244 10.45 -13.00 -15.23
C VAL A 244 11.74 -13.63 -15.76
N LYS A 245 12.57 -12.84 -16.48
CA LYS A 245 13.89 -13.29 -16.92
C LYS A 245 14.83 -13.45 -15.72
N GLN A 246 15.78 -14.41 -15.80
CA GLN A 246 16.77 -14.65 -14.74
C GLN A 246 17.57 -13.39 -14.40
N GLN A 247 17.96 -12.62 -15.39
CA GLN A 247 18.70 -11.36 -15.24
C GLN A 247 17.93 -10.30 -14.43
N THR A 248 16.63 -10.38 -14.41
CA THR A 248 15.79 -9.50 -13.57
C THR A 248 15.94 -9.87 -12.09
N PHE A 249 16.05 -11.14 -11.76
CA PHE A 249 16.40 -11.57 -10.40
C PHE A 249 17.81 -11.14 -10.01
N ASP A 250 18.76 -11.13 -10.95
CA ASP A 250 20.12 -10.68 -10.71
C ASP A 250 20.14 -9.15 -10.41
N LEU A 251 19.35 -8.35 -11.12
CA LEU A 251 19.14 -6.93 -10.80
C LEU A 251 18.57 -6.76 -9.38
N VAL A 252 17.56 -7.53 -9.02
CA VAL A 252 16.94 -7.44 -7.69
C VAL A 252 17.93 -7.83 -6.58
N LYS A 253 18.75 -8.86 -6.80
CA LYS A 253 19.81 -9.28 -5.87
C LYS A 253 20.86 -8.19 -5.68
N GLU A 254 21.28 -7.53 -6.77
CA GLU A 254 22.26 -6.44 -6.69
C GLU A 254 21.67 -5.19 -6.02
N LEU A 255 20.42 -4.82 -6.31
CA LEU A 255 19.71 -3.75 -5.60
C LEU A 255 19.61 -4.05 -4.10
N ALA A 256 19.23 -5.29 -3.74
CA ALA A 256 19.16 -5.71 -2.35
C ALA A 256 20.51 -5.58 -1.65
N ARG A 257 21.59 -6.00 -2.30
CA ARG A 257 22.97 -5.90 -1.78
C ARG A 257 23.32 -4.44 -1.51
N ARG A 258 23.10 -3.53 -2.48
CA ARG A 258 23.42 -2.10 -2.33
C ARG A 258 22.59 -1.40 -1.26
N ILE A 259 21.30 -1.70 -1.20
CA ILE A 259 20.40 -1.18 -0.15
C ILE A 259 20.85 -1.68 1.22
N SER A 260 21.22 -2.96 1.31
CA SER A 260 21.69 -3.54 2.57
C SER A 260 22.98 -2.91 3.09
N THR A 261 23.91 -2.54 2.20
CA THR A 261 25.24 -2.06 2.58
C THR A 261 25.37 -0.54 2.59
N ASN A 262 24.94 0.11 1.52
CA ASN A 262 25.33 1.49 1.21
C ASN A 262 24.18 2.50 1.34
N LEU A 263 22.90 2.08 1.29
CA LEU A 263 21.74 2.96 1.23
C LEU A 263 20.86 2.87 2.48
N PRO A 264 21.27 3.48 3.60
CA PRO A 264 20.58 3.32 4.90
C PRO A 264 19.16 3.90 4.93
N ARG A 265 18.81 4.81 4.02
CA ARG A 265 17.47 5.41 3.90
C ARG A 265 16.55 4.66 2.95
N TYR A 266 17.07 3.65 2.25
CA TYR A 266 16.28 2.85 1.33
C TYR A 266 15.79 1.56 1.98
N ARG A 267 14.58 1.16 1.60
CA ARG A 267 13.99 -0.13 1.96
C ARG A 267 13.53 -0.83 0.69
N LEU A 268 13.71 -2.13 0.64
CA LEU A 268 13.26 -2.96 -0.47
C LEU A 268 12.27 -3.99 0.05
N VAL A 269 11.06 -4.00 -0.51
CA VAL A 269 10.03 -4.98 -0.22
C VAL A 269 9.74 -5.77 -1.49
N LEU A 270 9.84 -7.08 -1.41
CA LEU A 270 9.68 -8.01 -2.52
C LEU A 270 8.49 -8.91 -2.25
N LEU A 271 7.39 -8.74 -3.00
CA LEU A 271 6.17 -9.52 -2.83
C LEU A 271 6.12 -10.65 -3.87
N GLY A 272 6.01 -11.87 -3.39
CA GLY A 272 5.98 -13.06 -4.23
C GLY A 272 7.34 -13.50 -4.78
N TYR A 273 8.41 -12.92 -4.29
CA TYR A 273 9.79 -13.26 -4.67
C TYR A 273 10.18 -14.60 -4.04
N ARG A 274 10.71 -15.53 -4.85
CA ARG A 274 11.04 -16.90 -4.40
C ARG A 274 12.52 -17.25 -4.52
N GLU A 275 13.31 -16.38 -5.18
CA GLU A 275 14.74 -16.61 -5.30
C GLU A 275 15.48 -16.29 -4.00
N SER A 276 16.60 -16.97 -3.76
CA SER A 276 17.44 -16.67 -2.63
C SER A 276 18.21 -15.36 -2.83
N LEU A 277 18.30 -14.56 -1.78
CA LEU A 277 19.19 -13.41 -1.71
C LEU A 277 20.57 -13.80 -1.16
N ASP A 278 21.59 -13.03 -1.49
CA ASP A 278 22.95 -13.27 -1.06
C ASP A 278 23.08 -13.27 0.48
N ARG A 279 24.00 -14.06 1.00
CA ARG A 279 24.27 -14.14 2.45
C ARG A 279 24.63 -12.78 3.07
N ALA A 280 25.27 -11.91 2.31
CA ALA A 280 25.62 -10.55 2.74
C ALA A 280 24.40 -9.69 3.11
N VAL A 281 23.21 -10.01 2.56
CA VAL A 281 21.95 -9.30 2.81
C VAL A 281 21.26 -9.78 4.09
N HIS A 282 21.55 -11.00 4.57
CA HIS A 282 20.83 -11.64 5.68
C HIS A 282 20.74 -10.80 6.97
N PRO A 283 21.78 -10.05 7.40
CA PRO A 283 21.68 -9.23 8.61
C PRO A 283 20.55 -8.18 8.54
N THR A 284 20.23 -7.70 7.34
CA THR A 284 19.21 -6.67 7.10
C THR A 284 17.91 -7.22 6.51
N LEU A 285 17.81 -8.56 6.36
CA LEU A 285 16.68 -9.25 5.74
C LEU A 285 15.64 -9.65 6.78
N ALA A 286 14.38 -9.42 6.47
CA ALA A 286 13.21 -10.04 7.08
C ALA A 286 12.49 -10.89 6.04
N ILE A 287 11.99 -12.05 6.44
CA ILE A 287 11.22 -12.95 5.57
C ILE A 287 9.90 -13.23 6.25
N GLU A 288 8.82 -13.08 5.51
CA GLU A 288 7.49 -13.52 5.90
C GLU A 288 7.00 -14.58 4.91
N ASP A 289 6.57 -15.71 5.43
CA ASP A 289 5.90 -16.75 4.63
C ASP A 289 4.42 -16.80 4.99
N ILE A 290 3.58 -16.39 4.03
CA ILE A 290 2.14 -16.23 4.25
C ILE A 290 1.43 -17.54 3.98
N GLY A 291 0.79 -18.08 5.02
CA GLY A 291 -0.08 -19.25 4.94
C GLY A 291 -1.50 -18.93 4.46
N PRO A 292 -2.32 -19.96 4.26
CA PRO A 292 -3.74 -19.80 3.95
C PRO A 292 -4.51 -19.25 5.14
N ILE A 293 -5.50 -18.41 4.86
CA ILE A 293 -6.42 -17.89 5.88
C ILE A 293 -7.47 -18.96 6.19
N GLY A 294 -7.57 -19.34 7.47
CA GLY A 294 -8.54 -20.31 7.95
C GLY A 294 -9.24 -19.86 9.24
N LYS A 295 -9.89 -20.81 9.92
CA LYS A 295 -10.64 -20.54 11.15
C LYS A 295 -9.81 -19.88 12.25
N ARG A 296 -8.57 -20.33 12.43
CA ARG A 296 -7.68 -19.82 13.47
C ARG A 296 -7.33 -18.36 13.21
N GLN A 297 -6.87 -18.05 12.00
CA GLN A 297 -6.47 -16.71 11.61
C GLN A 297 -7.63 -15.71 11.71
N LEU A 298 -8.84 -16.14 11.33
CA LEU A 298 -10.04 -15.32 11.49
C LEU A 298 -10.42 -15.11 12.95
N ALA A 299 -10.29 -16.11 13.80
CA ALA A 299 -10.57 -15.97 15.23
C ALA A 299 -9.59 -15.00 15.90
N GLU A 300 -8.30 -15.10 15.60
CA GLU A 300 -7.27 -14.19 16.05
C GLU A 300 -7.53 -12.75 15.54
N PHE A 301 -7.87 -12.59 14.26
CA PHE A 301 -8.27 -11.31 13.68
C PHE A 301 -9.46 -10.70 14.42
N PHE A 302 -10.56 -11.44 14.60
CA PHE A 302 -11.74 -10.91 15.27
C PHE A 302 -11.50 -10.61 16.76
N ALA A 303 -10.64 -11.37 17.44
CA ALA A 303 -10.29 -11.07 18.82
C ALA A 303 -9.63 -9.69 18.94
N VAL A 304 -8.65 -9.39 18.08
CA VAL A 304 -7.95 -8.10 18.04
C VAL A 304 -8.89 -7.00 17.52
N ALA A 305 -9.61 -7.25 16.42
CA ALA A 305 -10.49 -6.26 15.82
C ALA A 305 -11.63 -5.86 16.75
N PHE A 306 -12.28 -6.81 17.44
CA PHE A 306 -13.35 -6.53 18.40
C PHE A 306 -12.84 -5.70 19.58
N ASP A 307 -11.65 -6.03 20.10
CA ASP A 307 -11.01 -5.22 21.15
C ASP A 307 -10.78 -3.78 20.70
N GLN A 308 -10.23 -3.59 19.47
CA GLN A 308 -10.03 -2.27 18.88
C GLN A 308 -11.30 -1.43 18.72
N TYR A 309 -12.45 -2.09 18.55
CA TYR A 309 -13.76 -1.43 18.42
C TYR A 309 -14.57 -1.42 19.72
N GLY A 310 -13.99 -1.87 20.85
CA GLY A 310 -14.68 -1.95 22.12
C GLY A 310 -15.83 -2.97 22.13
N ILE A 311 -15.78 -3.97 21.24
CA ILE A 311 -16.78 -5.02 21.13
C ILE A 311 -16.38 -6.18 22.06
N PRO A 312 -17.30 -6.74 22.89
CA PRO A 312 -16.98 -7.86 23.77
C PRO A 312 -16.44 -9.08 22.99
N THR A 313 -15.28 -9.60 23.44
CA THR A 313 -14.55 -10.72 22.80
C THR A 313 -14.95 -12.08 23.39
N GLU A 314 -16.24 -12.33 23.58
CA GLU A 314 -16.72 -13.62 24.07
C GLU A 314 -16.44 -14.76 23.09
N PRO A 315 -15.98 -15.94 23.53
CA PRO A 315 -15.63 -17.07 22.65
C PRO A 315 -16.77 -17.49 21.71
N ARG A 316 -18.03 -17.42 22.20
CA ARG A 316 -19.21 -17.74 21.38
C ARG A 316 -19.43 -16.73 20.26
N ARG A 317 -19.20 -15.45 20.52
CA ARG A 317 -19.31 -14.36 19.53
C ARG A 317 -18.24 -14.49 18.47
N LEU A 318 -16.99 -14.71 18.87
CA LEU A 318 -15.87 -14.94 17.93
C LEU A 318 -16.14 -16.16 17.04
N ALA A 319 -16.55 -17.29 17.62
CA ALA A 319 -16.88 -18.49 16.84
C ALA A 319 -18.06 -18.27 15.88
N ALA A 320 -19.05 -17.46 16.25
CA ALA A 320 -20.17 -17.12 15.39
C ALA A 320 -19.73 -16.23 14.22
N ALA A 321 -18.90 -15.21 14.45
CA ALA A 321 -18.33 -14.35 13.42
C ALA A 321 -17.52 -15.17 12.40
N VAL A 322 -16.57 -15.99 12.86
CA VAL A 322 -15.79 -16.89 12.00
C VAL A 322 -16.68 -17.81 11.15
N ARG A 323 -17.73 -18.37 11.76
CA ARG A 323 -18.67 -19.26 11.05
C ARG A 323 -19.44 -18.52 9.96
N ARG A 324 -19.89 -17.27 10.23
CA ARG A 324 -20.61 -16.47 9.24
C ARG A 324 -19.71 -16.12 8.05
N VAL A 325 -18.47 -15.72 8.30
CA VAL A 325 -17.49 -15.39 7.24
C VAL A 325 -17.20 -16.60 6.35
N LEU A 326 -16.95 -17.78 6.94
CA LEU A 326 -16.57 -18.99 6.19
C LEU A 326 -17.76 -19.77 5.63
N LYS A 327 -19.01 -19.38 5.92
CA LYS A 327 -20.18 -20.13 5.47
C LYS A 327 -20.24 -20.28 3.96
N GLY A 328 -20.17 -21.53 3.47
CA GLY A 328 -20.29 -21.87 2.05
C GLY A 328 -19.09 -21.44 1.19
N LEU A 329 -17.93 -21.14 1.79
CA LEU A 329 -16.70 -20.86 1.05
C LEU A 329 -15.83 -22.11 0.95
N ASP A 330 -15.26 -22.33 -0.24
CA ASP A 330 -14.21 -23.31 -0.49
C ASP A 330 -12.86 -22.60 -0.58
N PRO A 331 -11.85 -22.99 0.22
CA PRO A 331 -10.49 -22.42 0.12
C PRO A 331 -9.84 -22.57 -1.25
N GLN A 332 -10.36 -23.45 -2.11
CA GLN A 332 -9.87 -23.63 -3.48
C GLN A 332 -10.46 -22.64 -4.48
N ASP A 333 -11.52 -21.93 -4.11
CA ASP A 333 -12.15 -20.96 -5.00
C ASP A 333 -11.21 -19.80 -5.33
N ALA A 334 -11.30 -19.31 -6.58
CA ALA A 334 -10.48 -18.19 -7.05
C ALA A 334 -10.66 -16.92 -6.21
N ASP A 335 -11.88 -16.67 -5.76
CA ASP A 335 -12.28 -15.46 -5.04
C ASP A 335 -12.32 -15.65 -3.52
N TYR A 336 -11.83 -16.80 -3.02
CA TYR A 336 -11.90 -17.12 -1.60
C TYR A 336 -11.41 -15.99 -0.70
N LEU A 337 -10.19 -15.50 -0.93
CA LEU A 337 -9.59 -14.46 -0.08
C LEU A 337 -10.31 -13.12 -0.18
N ALA A 338 -10.73 -12.73 -1.38
CA ALA A 338 -11.50 -11.51 -1.58
C ALA A 338 -12.83 -11.59 -0.83
N THR A 339 -13.54 -12.73 -0.94
CA THR A 339 -14.81 -12.97 -0.26
C THR A 339 -14.64 -13.04 1.26
N VAL A 340 -13.58 -13.71 1.75
CA VAL A 340 -13.26 -13.75 3.20
C VAL A 340 -12.99 -12.33 3.72
N GLY A 341 -12.19 -11.55 3.01
CA GLY A 341 -11.88 -10.17 3.39
C GLY A 341 -13.12 -9.28 3.45
N GLN A 342 -13.96 -9.33 2.41
CA GLN A 342 -15.22 -8.57 2.37
C GLN A 342 -16.16 -8.97 3.51
N ARG A 343 -16.44 -10.28 3.68
CA ARG A 343 -17.32 -10.75 4.73
C ARG A 343 -16.79 -10.46 6.15
N ALA A 344 -15.47 -10.50 6.35
CA ALA A 344 -14.86 -10.14 7.62
C ALA A 344 -15.01 -8.64 7.92
N SER A 345 -14.91 -7.78 6.90
CA SER A 345 -15.19 -6.35 7.01
C SER A 345 -16.64 -6.07 7.35
N ASP A 346 -17.58 -6.70 6.64
CA ASP A 346 -19.03 -6.54 6.86
C ASP A 346 -19.43 -7.02 8.27
N GLU A 347 -18.88 -8.16 8.70
CA GLU A 347 -19.11 -8.71 10.04
C GLU A 347 -18.60 -7.79 11.14
N LEU A 348 -17.43 -7.19 10.96
CA LEU A 348 -16.87 -6.23 11.90
C LEU A 348 -17.73 -4.96 11.98
N GLU A 349 -18.19 -4.46 10.83
CA GLU A 349 -19.06 -3.28 10.77
C GLU A 349 -20.40 -3.53 11.45
N GLN A 350 -21.05 -4.67 11.16
CA GLN A 350 -22.30 -5.06 11.82
C GLN A 350 -22.13 -5.18 13.33
N ALA A 351 -21.05 -5.81 13.78
CA ALA A 351 -20.76 -5.97 15.20
C ALA A 351 -20.50 -4.63 15.92
N ALA A 352 -19.87 -3.67 15.23
CA ALA A 352 -19.64 -2.32 15.75
C ALA A 352 -20.93 -1.52 15.89
N ILE A 353 -21.84 -1.61 14.90
CA ILE A 353 -23.18 -1.00 14.97
C ILE A 353 -23.96 -1.54 16.15
N GLU A 354 -23.98 -2.86 16.33
CA GLU A 354 -24.69 -3.52 17.44
C GLU A 354 -24.13 -3.11 18.82
N ALA A 355 -22.81 -2.88 18.92
CA ALA A 355 -22.16 -2.45 20.16
C ALA A 355 -22.39 -0.96 20.45
N GLY A 356 -22.40 -0.10 19.43
CA GLY A 356 -22.61 1.36 19.57
C GLY A 356 -24.07 1.77 19.74
N GLY A 357 -25.01 0.91 19.41
CA GLY A 357 -26.46 1.14 19.55
C GLY A 357 -27.00 0.81 20.96
N ARG A 358 -26.13 0.47 21.91
CA ARG A 358 -26.45 0.32 23.33
C ARG A 358 -25.87 1.48 24.12
#